data_0e40a266997f80d9491acbf9dc7f1314
#
_entry.id   0e40a266997f80d9491acbf9dc7f1314
#
_cell.length_a   1.000
_cell.length_b   1.000
_cell.length_c   1.000
_cell.angle_alpha   90.00
_cell.angle_beta   90.00
_cell.angle_gamma   90.00
#
_symmetry.space_group_name_H-M   'P 1'
#
loop_
_entity.id
_entity.type
_entity.pdbx_description
1 polymer ?
#
loop_
_entity_poly.entity_id
_entity_poly.type
_entity_poly.pdbx_seq_one_letter_code
_entity_poly.pdbx_strand_id
1 'polypeptide(L)'
;LKFFPVILTTIFLTSNFAVAQSLNPFGIPTEESPTPAANVVAASGSRAQGWLGQGRSEVIARHGIVATSDTLAAQAGLEILQGGGNAIDAAVAAGAVLDVTSQNDTGIAGDLFALVYIAQENKLYALNSAGWAPSGWTPEFFKNDLGLESVPGSGVNAATVPGAISGYDALLSRFGTLGFQETFERAARIAEEGWGQGERRHRDLVSAERRLRNDDYSAEVFLEKDKAPDLYNILRNPDLATALRLIQKDGR
;
A
#
# COMPACT_ATOMS: atom_id res chain seq x y z
N LEU A 1 12.94 -80.61 -19.33
CA LEU A 1 12.89 -79.33 -18.63
C LEU A 1 13.39 -78.29 -19.60
N LYS A 2 12.45 -77.41 -20.15
CA LYS A 2 12.82 -76.36 -21.04
C LYS A 2 12.86 -75.05 -20.23
N PHE A 3 14.02 -74.42 -20.14
CA PHE A 3 14.21 -73.10 -19.58
C PHE A 3 13.78 -72.03 -20.62
N PHE A 4 12.79 -71.19 -20.28
CA PHE A 4 12.48 -69.99 -20.97
C PHE A 4 13.29 -68.83 -20.35
N PRO A 5 14.00 -67.99 -21.16
CA PRO A 5 14.61 -66.79 -20.62
C PRO A 5 13.57 -65.72 -20.46
N VAL A 6 13.44 -65.15 -19.25
CA VAL A 6 12.67 -63.95 -18.97
C VAL A 6 13.47 -62.77 -19.46
N ILE A 7 13.01 -62.12 -20.53
CA ILE A 7 13.55 -60.85 -20.99
C ILE A 7 12.93 -59.76 -20.10
N LEU A 8 13.74 -59.15 -19.23
CA LEU A 8 13.39 -58.00 -18.42
C LEU A 8 13.52 -56.75 -19.27
N THR A 9 12.42 -56.30 -19.87
CA THR A 9 12.39 -55.01 -20.60
C THR A 9 12.31 -53.86 -19.58
N THR A 10 13.43 -53.20 -19.33
CA THR A 10 13.46 -52.00 -18.51
C THR A 10 12.85 -50.87 -19.31
N ILE A 11 11.61 -50.51 -19.02
CA ILE A 11 10.97 -49.30 -19.56
C ILE A 11 11.51 -48.09 -18.80
N PHE A 12 12.39 -47.31 -19.42
CA PHE A 12 12.73 -45.97 -18.95
C PHE A 12 11.50 -45.08 -19.19
N LEU A 13 10.68 -44.89 -18.17
CA LEU A 13 9.75 -43.74 -18.15
C LEU A 13 10.58 -42.50 -17.94
N THR A 14 10.88 -41.76 -19.00
CA THR A 14 11.25 -40.36 -18.91
C THR A 14 10.01 -39.63 -18.47
N SER A 15 9.88 -39.39 -17.15
CA SER A 15 8.90 -38.46 -16.62
C SER A 15 9.31 -37.05 -17.08
N ASN A 16 8.70 -36.60 -18.14
CA ASN A 16 8.63 -35.15 -18.40
C ASN A 16 7.82 -34.55 -17.23
N PHE A 17 8.52 -34.12 -16.21
CA PHE A 17 7.95 -33.16 -15.27
C PHE A 17 7.65 -31.90 -16.08
N ALA A 18 6.44 -31.79 -16.63
CA ALA A 18 5.89 -30.50 -16.95
C ALA A 18 5.85 -29.78 -15.59
N VAL A 19 6.74 -28.81 -15.40
CA VAL A 19 6.63 -27.85 -14.34
C VAL A 19 5.31 -27.12 -14.62
N ALA A 20 4.26 -27.54 -13.94
CA ALA A 20 3.02 -26.79 -13.93
C ALA A 20 3.40 -25.41 -13.38
N GLN A 21 3.47 -24.43 -14.27
CA GLN A 21 3.51 -23.03 -13.86
C GLN A 21 2.28 -22.83 -12.98
N SER A 22 2.50 -22.68 -11.68
CA SER A 22 1.43 -22.33 -10.76
C SER A 22 0.99 -20.92 -11.12
N LEU A 23 -0.04 -20.82 -11.94
CA LEU A 23 -0.75 -19.56 -12.10
C LEU A 23 -1.26 -19.18 -10.71
N ASN A 24 -0.92 -17.98 -10.23
CA ASN A 24 -1.58 -17.45 -9.06
C ASN A 24 -3.10 -17.38 -9.36
N PRO A 25 -3.98 -17.32 -8.35
CA PRO A 25 -5.43 -17.33 -8.57
C PRO A 25 -5.95 -16.18 -9.46
N PHE A 26 -5.10 -15.22 -9.82
CA PHE A 26 -5.43 -14.09 -10.71
C PHE A 26 -4.89 -14.25 -12.14
N GLY A 27 -4.28 -15.41 -12.47
CA GLY A 27 -3.79 -15.68 -13.82
C GLY A 27 -2.62 -14.80 -14.28
N ILE A 28 -1.95 -14.11 -13.38
CA ILE A 28 -0.81 -13.24 -13.70
C ILE A 28 0.43 -14.12 -13.83
N PRO A 29 1.20 -14.07 -14.94
CA PRO A 29 2.47 -14.79 -15.04
C PRO A 29 3.40 -14.34 -13.92
N THR A 30 3.92 -15.26 -13.15
CA THR A 30 5.01 -14.98 -12.23
C THR A 30 6.29 -14.85 -13.05
N GLU A 31 6.66 -13.63 -13.44
CA GLU A 31 8.00 -13.38 -13.94
C GLU A 31 9.00 -13.73 -12.85
N GLU A 32 9.99 -14.55 -13.17
CA GLU A 32 11.12 -14.75 -12.29
C GLU A 32 11.79 -13.40 -12.06
N SER A 33 11.76 -12.92 -10.83
CA SER A 33 12.48 -11.70 -10.47
C SER A 33 13.97 -11.92 -10.81
N PRO A 34 14.61 -10.97 -11.48
CA PRO A 34 16.03 -11.11 -11.81
C PRO A 34 16.82 -11.33 -10.53
N THR A 35 17.73 -12.30 -10.56
CA THR A 35 18.65 -12.56 -9.44
C THR A 35 19.37 -11.25 -9.07
N PRO A 36 19.28 -10.79 -7.81
CA PRO A 36 19.97 -9.58 -7.40
C PRO A 36 21.46 -9.65 -7.76
N ALA A 37 22.04 -8.54 -8.20
CA ALA A 37 23.48 -8.48 -8.43
C ALA A 37 24.22 -8.88 -7.14
N ALA A 38 25.33 -9.61 -7.27
CA ALA A 38 26.07 -10.17 -6.14
C ALA A 38 26.58 -9.14 -5.09
N ASN A 39 26.53 -7.85 -5.42
CA ASN A 39 26.90 -6.75 -4.54
C ASN A 39 25.71 -6.10 -3.81
N VAL A 40 24.50 -6.59 -4.00
CA VAL A 40 23.32 -6.09 -3.28
C VAL A 40 23.23 -6.82 -1.94
N VAL A 41 23.67 -6.15 -0.88
CA VAL A 41 23.49 -6.61 0.49
C VAL A 41 22.07 -6.22 0.92
N ALA A 42 21.14 -7.15 0.82
CA ALA A 42 19.78 -6.97 1.26
C ALA A 42 19.54 -7.77 2.55
N ALA A 43 18.86 -7.16 3.51
CA ALA A 43 18.41 -7.88 4.68
C ALA A 43 17.38 -8.97 4.28
N SER A 44 17.35 -10.10 5.00
CA SER A 44 16.40 -11.18 4.75
C SER A 44 14.96 -10.65 4.79
N GLY A 45 14.19 -10.92 3.73
CA GLY A 45 12.83 -10.40 3.55
C GLY A 45 12.76 -9.02 2.89
N SER A 46 13.89 -8.40 2.50
CA SER A 46 13.90 -7.21 1.67
C SER A 46 13.40 -7.51 0.25
N ARG A 47 12.66 -6.58 -0.36
CA ARG A 47 12.23 -6.70 -1.76
C ARG A 47 13.37 -6.71 -2.75
N ALA A 48 14.55 -6.20 -2.37
CA ALA A 48 15.75 -6.28 -3.17
C ALA A 48 16.23 -7.72 -3.41
N GLN A 49 15.79 -8.68 -2.58
CA GLN A 49 16.07 -10.10 -2.76
C GLN A 49 15.13 -10.80 -3.76
N GLY A 50 14.09 -10.10 -4.23
CA GLY A 50 13.04 -10.70 -5.05
C GLY A 50 12.09 -11.61 -4.25
N TRP A 51 11.07 -12.13 -4.91
CA TRP A 51 10.03 -12.93 -4.28
C TRP A 51 10.52 -14.26 -3.70
N LEU A 52 11.46 -14.90 -4.37
CA LEU A 52 11.98 -16.22 -3.97
C LEU A 52 12.90 -16.15 -2.73
N GLY A 53 13.50 -14.99 -2.45
CA GLY A 53 14.37 -14.77 -1.30
C GLY A 53 13.61 -14.34 -0.02
N GLN A 54 12.32 -14.11 -0.11
CA GLN A 54 11.51 -13.63 1.02
C GLN A 54 11.02 -14.81 1.87
N GLY A 55 11.85 -15.25 2.79
CA GLY A 55 11.46 -16.23 3.81
C GLY A 55 10.82 -15.53 5.02
N ARG A 56 9.49 -15.58 5.17
CA ARG A 56 8.78 -15.21 6.39
C ARG A 56 8.05 -16.42 6.92
N SER A 57 8.04 -16.57 8.24
CA SER A 57 7.13 -17.52 8.89
C SER A 57 5.69 -17.06 8.69
N GLU A 58 4.76 -17.99 8.55
CA GLU A 58 3.33 -17.71 8.59
C GLU A 58 2.97 -17.05 9.91
N VAL A 59 2.03 -16.11 9.85
CA VAL A 59 1.43 -15.52 11.04
C VAL A 59 0.04 -16.12 11.22
N ILE A 60 -0.14 -16.90 12.27
CA ILE A 60 -1.42 -17.50 12.65
C ILE A 60 -1.94 -16.75 13.86
N ALA A 61 -3.10 -16.12 13.73
CA ALA A 61 -3.71 -15.31 14.77
C ALA A 61 -5.07 -15.88 15.18
N ARG A 62 -5.36 -15.87 16.50
CA ARG A 62 -6.62 -16.38 17.07
C ARG A 62 -7.75 -15.37 17.04
N HIS A 63 -7.44 -14.08 17.17
CA HIS A 63 -8.41 -13.04 17.45
C HIS A 63 -8.52 -11.98 16.34
N GLY A 64 -7.54 -11.89 15.47
CA GLY A 64 -7.52 -10.96 14.36
C GLY A 64 -6.12 -10.84 13.79
N ILE A 65 -6.04 -10.34 12.57
CA ILE A 65 -4.78 -10.13 11.85
C ILE A 65 -4.88 -8.83 11.04
N VAL A 66 -3.76 -8.14 10.93
CA VAL A 66 -3.61 -6.97 10.06
C VAL A 66 -2.44 -7.21 9.12
N ALA A 67 -2.67 -7.01 7.83
CA ALA A 67 -1.63 -7.13 6.82
C ALA A 67 -1.65 -5.90 5.91
N THR A 68 -0.51 -5.24 5.80
CA THR A 68 -0.33 -4.07 4.94
C THR A 68 1.09 -4.04 4.35
N SER A 69 1.34 -3.12 3.44
CA SER A 69 2.66 -2.91 2.83
C SER A 69 3.67 -2.23 3.75
N ASP A 70 3.24 -1.65 4.88
CA ASP A 70 4.07 -0.95 5.86
C ASP A 70 3.89 -1.55 7.25
N THR A 71 5.00 -1.79 7.95
CA THR A 71 4.98 -2.42 9.27
C THR A 71 4.42 -1.52 10.36
N LEU A 72 4.60 -0.19 10.28
CA LEU A 72 4.02 0.76 11.22
C LEU A 72 2.50 0.81 11.09
N ALA A 73 2.00 0.73 9.86
CA ALA A 73 0.56 0.63 9.59
C ALA A 73 -0.05 -0.68 10.12
N ALA A 74 0.67 -1.82 9.94
CA ALA A 74 0.23 -3.08 10.53
C ALA A 74 0.18 -3.03 12.06
N GLN A 75 1.17 -2.39 12.70
CA GLN A 75 1.19 -2.18 14.15
C GLN A 75 0.02 -1.33 14.62
N ALA A 76 -0.27 -0.22 13.93
CA ALA A 76 -1.39 0.65 14.27
C ALA A 76 -2.74 -0.09 14.24
N GLY A 77 -3.00 -0.84 13.17
CA GLY A 77 -4.21 -1.65 13.10
C GLY A 77 -4.28 -2.74 14.18
N LEU A 78 -3.15 -3.38 14.52
CA LEU A 78 -3.08 -4.38 15.57
C LEU A 78 -3.32 -3.75 16.97
N GLU A 79 -2.77 -2.57 17.24
CA GLU A 79 -3.02 -1.81 18.48
C GLU A 79 -4.52 -1.53 18.66
N ILE A 80 -5.23 -1.14 17.60
CA ILE A 80 -6.67 -0.92 17.61
C ILE A 80 -7.42 -2.23 17.94
N LEU A 81 -7.08 -3.35 17.31
CA LEU A 81 -7.70 -4.65 17.61
C LEU A 81 -7.47 -5.07 19.06
N GLN A 82 -6.27 -4.89 19.58
CA GLN A 82 -5.91 -5.20 20.97
C GLN A 82 -6.60 -4.27 21.97
N GLY A 83 -6.87 -3.03 21.59
CA GLY A 83 -7.62 -2.04 22.36
C GLY A 83 -9.14 -2.26 22.37
N GLY A 84 -9.65 -3.27 21.65
CA GLY A 84 -11.07 -3.60 21.59
C GLY A 84 -11.83 -3.00 20.40
N GLY A 85 -11.17 -2.29 19.50
CA GLY A 85 -11.73 -1.86 18.23
C GLY A 85 -11.96 -3.07 17.30
N ASN A 86 -12.80 -2.91 16.31
CA ASN A 86 -13.10 -3.95 15.33
C ASN A 86 -12.18 -3.88 14.09
N ALA A 87 -12.40 -4.76 13.13
CA ALA A 87 -11.59 -4.85 11.92
C ALA A 87 -11.67 -3.60 11.04
N ILE A 88 -12.78 -2.86 11.10
CA ILE A 88 -12.96 -1.62 10.33
C ILE A 88 -12.15 -0.49 10.97
N ASP A 89 -12.22 -0.35 12.29
CA ASP A 89 -11.42 0.61 13.06
C ASP A 89 -9.92 0.36 12.80
N ALA A 90 -9.51 -0.91 12.83
CA ALA A 90 -8.14 -1.31 12.56
C ALA A 90 -7.69 -1.01 11.13
N ALA A 91 -8.55 -1.23 10.14
CA ALA A 91 -8.27 -0.92 8.74
C ALA A 91 -8.11 0.58 8.51
N VAL A 92 -8.99 1.41 9.13
CA VAL A 92 -8.90 2.87 9.05
C VAL A 92 -7.61 3.37 9.72
N ALA A 93 -7.26 2.86 10.89
CA ALA A 93 -6.03 3.25 11.57
C ALA A 93 -4.77 2.87 10.78
N ALA A 94 -4.76 1.68 10.18
CA ALA A 94 -3.69 1.25 9.29
C ALA A 94 -3.60 2.13 8.03
N GLY A 95 -4.75 2.46 7.43
CA GLY A 95 -4.84 3.36 6.28
C GLY A 95 -4.31 4.76 6.60
N ALA A 96 -4.73 5.34 7.72
CA ALA A 96 -4.25 6.65 8.17
C ALA A 96 -2.72 6.67 8.37
N VAL A 97 -2.12 5.59 8.88
CA VAL A 97 -0.65 5.49 8.99
C VAL A 97 0.00 5.35 7.62
N LEU A 98 -0.59 4.60 6.68
CA LEU A 98 -0.09 4.54 5.30
C LEU A 98 -0.11 5.92 4.63
N ASP A 99 -1.13 6.74 4.88
CA ASP A 99 -1.22 8.10 4.36
C ASP A 99 -0.06 9.01 4.84
N VAL A 100 0.58 8.65 5.95
CA VAL A 100 1.80 9.31 6.45
C VAL A 100 3.07 8.65 5.92
N THR A 101 3.17 7.32 5.98
CA THR A 101 4.43 6.62 5.72
C THR A 101 4.63 6.20 4.27
N SER A 102 3.56 6.19 3.47
CA SER A 102 3.54 5.72 2.07
C SER A 102 2.87 6.72 1.12
N GLN A 103 3.16 8.00 1.27
CA GLN A 103 2.54 9.11 0.54
C GLN A 103 2.68 9.07 -1.00
N ASN A 104 3.56 8.21 -1.52
CA ASN A 104 3.66 7.93 -2.95
C ASN A 104 2.58 6.96 -3.46
N ASP A 105 1.95 6.22 -2.56
CA ASP A 105 0.95 5.19 -2.89
C ASP A 105 -0.45 5.56 -2.36
N THR A 106 -0.54 6.32 -1.25
CA THR A 106 -1.77 6.69 -0.55
C THR A 106 -1.71 8.14 -0.06
N GLY A 107 -2.83 8.69 0.41
CA GLY A 107 -2.87 10.02 1.02
C GLY A 107 -4.27 10.45 1.40
N ILE A 108 -4.38 11.30 2.42
CA ILE A 108 -5.67 11.83 2.92
C ILE A 108 -6.46 12.62 1.85
N ALA A 109 -5.77 13.13 0.84
CA ALA A 109 -6.36 13.84 -0.29
C ALA A 109 -6.58 12.94 -1.52
N GLY A 110 -6.41 11.64 -1.39
CA GLY A 110 -6.61 10.65 -2.44
C GLY A 110 -8.00 10.03 -2.44
N ASP A 111 -8.05 8.83 -2.96
CA ASP A 111 -9.24 8.00 -3.09
C ASP A 111 -9.23 6.83 -2.10
N LEU A 112 -10.40 6.26 -1.82
CA LEU A 112 -10.53 5.07 -0.99
C LEU A 112 -11.53 4.10 -1.60
N PHE A 113 -11.12 2.82 -1.64
CA PHE A 113 -12.01 1.71 -1.99
C PHE A 113 -11.96 0.67 -0.89
N ALA A 114 -13.11 0.12 -0.51
CA ALA A 114 -13.17 -0.90 0.52
C ALA A 114 -14.17 -2.01 0.17
N LEU A 115 -13.81 -3.23 0.59
CA LEU A 115 -14.71 -4.36 0.67
C LEU A 115 -14.81 -4.79 2.12
N VAL A 116 -16.03 -4.81 2.66
CA VAL A 116 -16.32 -5.13 4.06
C VAL A 116 -17.23 -6.34 4.11
N TYR A 117 -16.74 -7.44 4.65
CA TYR A 117 -17.56 -8.63 4.89
C TYR A 117 -17.97 -8.71 6.35
N ILE A 118 -19.27 -8.72 6.59
CA ILE A 118 -19.86 -8.88 7.93
C ILE A 118 -20.34 -10.32 8.09
N ALA A 119 -19.59 -11.09 8.86
CA ALA A 119 -19.84 -12.54 9.03
C ALA A 119 -21.20 -12.83 9.65
N GLN A 120 -21.66 -12.02 10.60
CA GLN A 120 -22.96 -12.17 11.28
C GLN A 120 -24.12 -12.03 10.30
N GLU A 121 -23.97 -11.22 9.27
CA GLU A 121 -24.99 -10.99 8.24
C GLU A 121 -24.78 -11.88 7.00
N ASN A 122 -23.63 -12.55 6.91
CA ASN A 122 -23.16 -13.23 5.71
C ASN A 122 -23.22 -12.30 4.48
N LYS A 123 -22.76 -11.06 4.63
CA LYS A 123 -22.94 -10.02 3.61
C LYS A 123 -21.65 -9.28 3.32
N LEU A 124 -21.40 -9.07 2.03
CA LEU A 124 -20.31 -8.24 1.51
C LEU A 124 -20.85 -6.86 1.12
N TYR A 125 -20.18 -5.84 1.61
CA TYR A 125 -20.42 -4.45 1.27
C TYR A 125 -19.24 -3.92 0.48
N ALA A 126 -19.50 -3.06 -0.51
CA ALA A 126 -18.48 -2.35 -1.26
C ALA A 126 -18.65 -0.84 -1.04
N LEU A 127 -17.54 -0.15 -0.84
CA LEU A 127 -17.46 1.29 -0.80
C LEU A 127 -16.58 1.76 -1.95
N ASN A 128 -17.07 2.72 -2.71
CA ASN A 128 -16.30 3.53 -3.64
C ASN A 128 -16.33 4.97 -3.15
N SER A 129 -15.20 5.45 -2.66
CA SER A 129 -14.99 6.83 -2.25
C SER A 129 -13.86 7.45 -3.09
N ALA A 130 -13.91 7.21 -4.39
CA ALA A 130 -13.14 7.97 -5.37
C ALA A 130 -13.70 9.39 -5.43
N GLY A 131 -12.81 10.36 -5.51
CA GLY A 131 -13.22 11.74 -5.66
C GLY A 131 -13.85 12.00 -7.03
N TRP A 132 -14.78 12.94 -7.07
CA TRP A 132 -15.38 13.39 -8.32
C TRP A 132 -14.37 14.22 -9.12
N ALA A 133 -14.41 14.12 -10.43
CA ALA A 133 -13.76 15.08 -11.28
C ALA A 133 -14.39 16.46 -11.07
N PRO A 134 -13.60 17.56 -11.01
CA PRO A 134 -14.14 18.91 -11.00
C PRO A 134 -15.12 19.13 -12.15
N SER A 135 -16.23 19.84 -11.91
CA SER A 135 -17.29 20.04 -12.90
C SER A 135 -16.82 20.72 -14.19
N GLY A 136 -15.73 21.49 -14.11
CA GLY A 136 -15.10 22.13 -15.28
C GLY A 136 -14.20 21.18 -16.10
N TRP A 137 -13.95 19.97 -15.66
CA TRP A 137 -13.10 19.02 -16.37
C TRP A 137 -13.91 18.29 -17.45
N THR A 138 -14.01 18.93 -18.61
CA THR A 138 -14.60 18.32 -19.79
C THR A 138 -13.51 17.93 -20.80
N PRO A 139 -13.79 17.06 -21.76
CA PRO A 139 -12.85 16.79 -22.85
C PRO A 139 -12.43 18.05 -23.61
N GLU A 140 -13.36 19.00 -23.77
CA GLU A 140 -13.13 20.29 -24.42
C GLU A 140 -12.14 21.16 -23.62
N PHE A 141 -12.26 21.23 -22.30
CA PHE A 141 -11.33 21.92 -21.42
C PHE A 141 -9.90 21.40 -21.61
N PHE A 142 -9.69 20.08 -21.58
CA PHE A 142 -8.36 19.52 -21.77
C PHE A 142 -7.82 19.77 -23.18
N LYS A 143 -8.63 19.63 -24.21
CA LYS A 143 -8.18 19.79 -25.61
C LYS A 143 -8.03 21.24 -26.03
N ASN A 144 -9.03 22.06 -25.74
CA ASN A 144 -9.09 23.42 -26.31
C ASN A 144 -8.39 24.43 -25.42
N ASP A 145 -8.54 24.33 -24.08
CA ASP A 145 -8.00 25.32 -23.16
C ASP A 145 -6.57 24.97 -22.71
N LEU A 146 -6.29 23.66 -22.53
CA LEU A 146 -4.97 23.20 -22.09
C LEU A 146 -4.10 22.61 -23.23
N GLY A 147 -4.66 22.34 -24.39
CA GLY A 147 -3.93 21.75 -25.53
C GLY A 147 -3.47 20.29 -25.25
N LEU A 148 -4.19 19.56 -24.38
CA LEU A 148 -3.86 18.20 -23.99
C LEU A 148 -4.80 17.19 -24.63
N GLU A 149 -4.24 16.10 -25.15
CA GLU A 149 -5.02 14.98 -25.72
C GLU A 149 -5.60 14.03 -24.66
N SER A 150 -5.11 14.11 -23.41
CA SER A 150 -5.55 13.29 -22.28
C SER A 150 -5.33 14.02 -20.95
N VAL A 151 -6.00 13.55 -19.90
CA VAL A 151 -5.74 14.01 -18.52
C VAL A 151 -4.27 13.75 -18.16
N PRO A 152 -3.53 14.75 -17.66
CA PRO A 152 -2.12 14.59 -17.31
C PRO A 152 -1.95 13.60 -16.13
N GLY A 153 -0.81 12.94 -16.06
CA GLY A 153 -0.51 12.00 -14.97
C GLY A 153 0.01 12.66 -13.68
N SER A 154 0.11 14.01 -13.64
CA SER A 154 0.60 14.76 -12.47
C SER A 154 0.18 16.23 -12.54
N GLY A 155 0.31 16.92 -11.41
CA GLY A 155 -0.08 18.31 -11.27
C GLY A 155 -1.57 18.49 -10.92
N VAL A 156 -2.01 19.74 -10.76
CA VAL A 156 -3.36 20.07 -10.30
C VAL A 156 -4.47 19.48 -11.17
N ASN A 157 -4.23 19.37 -12.47
CA ASN A 157 -5.20 18.82 -13.43
C ASN A 157 -5.22 17.28 -13.47
N ALA A 158 -4.48 16.61 -12.58
CA ALA A 158 -4.51 15.16 -12.40
C ALA A 158 -5.23 14.75 -11.10
N ALA A 159 -5.51 15.70 -10.21
CA ALA A 159 -6.06 15.42 -8.88
C ALA A 159 -7.58 15.65 -8.86
N THR A 160 -8.33 14.61 -8.50
CA THR A 160 -9.79 14.69 -8.26
C THR A 160 -10.09 15.42 -6.94
N VAL A 161 -11.36 15.70 -6.67
CA VAL A 161 -11.78 16.16 -5.34
C VAL A 161 -11.46 15.05 -4.32
N PRO A 162 -10.80 15.35 -3.18
CA PRO A 162 -10.42 14.34 -2.19
C PRO A 162 -11.60 13.50 -1.70
N GLY A 163 -11.46 12.17 -1.76
CA GLY A 163 -12.48 11.22 -1.34
C GLY A 163 -12.11 10.37 -0.12
N ALA A 164 -10.81 10.21 0.20
CA ALA A 164 -10.35 9.26 1.19
C ALA A 164 -10.93 9.49 2.59
N ILE A 165 -10.90 10.74 3.10
CA ILE A 165 -11.45 11.06 4.43
C ILE A 165 -12.96 10.80 4.50
N SER A 166 -13.70 11.12 3.43
CA SER A 166 -15.13 10.80 3.34
C SER A 166 -15.38 9.30 3.37
N GLY A 167 -14.48 8.51 2.77
CA GLY A 167 -14.51 7.06 2.82
C GLY A 167 -14.23 6.50 4.21
N TYR A 168 -13.23 7.02 4.91
CA TYR A 168 -12.97 6.65 6.30
C TYR A 168 -14.14 6.96 7.21
N ASP A 169 -14.73 8.16 7.08
CA ASP A 169 -15.94 8.52 7.83
C ASP A 169 -17.12 7.56 7.56
N ALA A 170 -17.36 7.24 6.29
CA ALA A 170 -18.42 6.30 5.91
C ALA A 170 -18.19 4.89 6.49
N LEU A 171 -16.94 4.41 6.52
CA LEU A 171 -16.57 3.12 7.12
C LEU A 171 -16.77 3.13 8.63
N LEU A 172 -16.22 4.14 9.33
CA LEU A 172 -16.34 4.26 10.78
C LEU A 172 -17.79 4.46 11.21
N SER A 173 -18.53 5.36 10.57
CA SER A 173 -19.94 5.64 10.90
C SER A 173 -20.87 4.45 10.73
N ARG A 174 -20.58 3.57 9.76
CA ARG A 174 -21.46 2.45 9.45
C ARG A 174 -21.07 1.16 10.16
N PHE A 175 -19.79 0.89 10.28
CA PHE A 175 -19.28 -0.41 10.71
C PHE A 175 -18.26 -0.32 11.86
N GLY A 176 -17.72 0.88 12.14
CA GLY A 176 -16.75 1.11 13.19
C GLY A 176 -17.40 1.12 14.59
N THR A 177 -16.58 1.00 15.59
CA THR A 177 -16.90 1.18 17.01
C THR A 177 -16.15 2.35 17.62
N LEU A 178 -15.14 2.84 16.93
CA LEU A 178 -14.30 3.99 17.29
C LEU A 178 -14.51 5.12 16.28
N GLY A 179 -14.03 6.33 16.65
CA GLY A 179 -14.05 7.50 15.78
C GLY A 179 -12.67 7.86 15.22
N PHE A 180 -12.62 9.04 14.58
CA PHE A 180 -11.34 9.60 14.09
C PHE A 180 -10.37 9.88 15.23
N GLN A 181 -10.85 10.21 16.43
CA GLN A 181 -10.02 10.50 17.58
C GLN A 181 -9.05 9.35 17.87
N GLU A 182 -9.55 8.13 17.94
CA GLU A 182 -8.77 6.95 18.26
C GLU A 182 -8.01 6.41 17.04
N THR A 183 -8.70 6.33 15.89
CA THR A 183 -8.13 5.67 14.71
C THR A 183 -7.00 6.48 14.05
N PHE A 184 -7.02 7.81 14.15
CA PHE A 184 -5.99 8.69 13.57
C PHE A 184 -4.85 9.05 14.52
N GLU A 185 -4.95 8.69 15.82
CA GLU A 185 -3.97 9.08 16.84
C GLU A 185 -2.55 8.62 16.49
N ARG A 186 -2.40 7.38 16.07
CA ARG A 186 -1.09 6.83 15.71
C ARG A 186 -0.50 7.53 14.49
N ALA A 187 -1.32 7.81 13.48
CA ALA A 187 -0.90 8.50 12.26
C ALA A 187 -0.43 9.94 12.56
N ALA A 188 -1.23 10.70 13.31
CA ALA A 188 -0.88 12.06 13.69
C ALA A 188 0.44 12.10 14.48
N ARG A 189 0.60 11.21 15.46
CA ARG A 189 1.82 11.12 16.25
C ARG A 189 3.05 10.74 15.42
N ILE A 190 2.93 9.79 14.48
CA ILE A 190 4.02 9.43 13.57
C ILE A 190 4.41 10.63 12.68
N ALA A 191 3.44 11.39 12.18
CA ALA A 191 3.72 12.58 11.40
C ALA A 191 4.43 13.69 12.21
N GLU A 192 4.09 13.84 13.50
CA GLU A 192 4.70 14.79 14.46
C GLU A 192 6.12 14.37 14.87
N GLU A 193 6.24 13.15 15.42
CA GLU A 193 7.48 12.65 16.02
C GLU A 193 8.48 12.17 14.96
N GLY A 194 7.97 11.67 13.85
CA GLY A 194 8.71 11.14 12.71
C GLY A 194 8.73 9.62 12.64
N TRP A 195 9.15 9.14 11.46
CA TRP A 195 9.34 7.71 11.17
C TRP A 195 10.64 7.46 10.43
N GLY A 196 11.20 6.29 10.61
CA GLY A 196 12.43 5.89 9.92
C GLY A 196 12.20 5.63 8.43
N GLN A 197 13.03 6.20 7.58
CA GLN A 197 13.03 5.95 6.14
C GLN A 197 13.64 4.59 5.81
N GLY A 198 12.80 3.63 5.43
CA GLY A 198 13.25 2.32 4.96
C GLY A 198 13.75 2.33 3.50
N GLU A 199 14.42 1.25 3.09
CA GLU A 199 15.02 1.09 1.76
C GLU A 199 14.03 1.34 0.61
N ARG A 200 12.82 0.85 0.71
CA ARG A 200 11.80 1.04 -0.34
C ARG A 200 11.48 2.52 -0.50
N ARG A 201 11.16 3.20 0.60
CA ARG A 201 10.79 4.61 0.58
C ARG A 201 11.93 5.49 0.08
N HIS A 202 13.16 5.22 0.55
CA HIS A 202 14.34 5.92 0.06
C HIS A 202 14.49 5.78 -1.46
N ARG A 203 14.41 4.57 -2.01
CA ARG A 203 14.50 4.32 -3.45
C ARG A 203 13.38 5.04 -4.23
N ASP A 204 12.15 5.05 -3.71
CA ASP A 204 11.02 5.71 -4.33
C ASP A 204 11.25 7.24 -4.38
N LEU A 205 11.74 7.84 -3.30
CA LEU A 205 12.11 9.26 -3.26
C LEU A 205 13.25 9.60 -4.21
N VAL A 206 14.33 8.80 -4.23
CA VAL A 206 15.44 8.99 -5.18
C VAL A 206 14.93 8.97 -6.62
N SER A 207 14.03 8.05 -6.97
CA SER A 207 13.45 7.98 -8.31
C SER A 207 12.56 9.16 -8.65
N ALA A 208 11.96 9.78 -7.64
CA ALA A 208 11.03 10.89 -7.77
C ALA A 208 11.69 12.28 -7.68
N GLU A 209 12.96 12.39 -7.29
CA GLU A 209 13.64 13.67 -7.03
C GLU A 209 13.41 14.73 -8.12
N ARG A 210 13.63 14.35 -9.40
CA ARG A 210 13.46 15.27 -10.52
C ARG A 210 12.03 15.81 -10.60
N ARG A 211 11.02 14.99 -10.33
CA ARG A 211 9.62 15.36 -10.37
C ARG A 211 9.27 16.25 -9.17
N LEU A 212 9.75 15.90 -7.98
CA LEU A 212 9.52 16.65 -6.76
C LEU A 212 10.12 18.05 -6.81
N ARG A 213 11.30 18.23 -7.42
CA ARG A 213 11.92 19.55 -7.63
C ARG A 213 11.16 20.48 -8.58
N ASN A 214 10.21 19.97 -9.36
CA ASN A 214 9.39 20.80 -10.24
C ASN A 214 8.23 21.51 -9.50
N ASP A 215 8.05 21.23 -8.22
CA ASP A 215 7.02 21.81 -7.38
C ASP A 215 7.64 22.17 -6.03
N ASP A 216 7.65 23.47 -5.69
CA ASP A 216 8.37 23.98 -4.52
C ASP A 216 7.87 23.35 -3.21
N TYR A 217 6.55 23.15 -3.06
CA TYR A 217 5.98 22.51 -1.86
C TYR A 217 6.37 21.04 -1.76
N SER A 218 6.33 20.32 -2.88
CA SER A 218 6.78 18.92 -2.90
C SER A 218 8.27 18.82 -2.57
N ALA A 219 9.08 19.72 -3.06
CA ALA A 219 10.52 19.76 -2.76
C ALA A 219 10.75 20.04 -1.26
N GLU A 220 10.04 21.02 -0.69
CA GLU A 220 10.16 21.38 0.72
C GLU A 220 9.78 20.22 1.65
N VAL A 221 8.69 19.51 1.33
CA VAL A 221 8.18 18.40 2.17
C VAL A 221 9.02 17.13 2.06
N PHE A 222 9.49 16.79 0.86
CA PHE A 222 10.05 15.46 0.58
C PHE A 222 11.55 15.42 0.33
N LEU A 223 12.19 16.58 0.12
CA LEU A 223 13.61 16.63 -0.20
C LEU A 223 14.41 17.41 0.86
N GLU A 224 15.63 16.98 1.08
CA GLU A 224 16.64 17.69 1.85
C GLU A 224 17.70 18.24 0.89
N LYS A 225 17.83 19.56 0.76
CA LYS A 225 18.78 20.19 -0.17
C LYS A 225 18.64 19.64 -1.61
N ASP A 226 17.40 19.57 -2.09
CA ASP A 226 17.01 19.09 -3.42
C ASP A 226 17.30 17.60 -3.70
N LYS A 227 17.53 16.79 -2.67
CA LYS A 227 17.76 15.35 -2.77
C LYS A 227 16.87 14.58 -1.85
N ALA A 228 16.63 13.32 -2.17
CA ALA A 228 15.99 12.41 -1.24
C ALA A 228 16.79 12.35 0.07
N PRO A 229 16.15 12.41 1.22
CA PRO A 229 16.81 12.22 2.52
C PRO A 229 17.57 10.91 2.56
N ASP A 230 18.65 10.84 3.33
CA ASP A 230 19.48 9.65 3.42
C ASP A 230 18.71 8.44 3.99
N LEU A 231 19.12 7.25 3.58
CA LEU A 231 18.59 6.01 4.09
C LEU A 231 18.69 5.97 5.62
N TYR A 232 17.63 5.55 6.28
CA TYR A 232 17.44 5.50 7.75
C TYR A 232 17.30 6.87 8.45
N ASN A 233 17.22 7.97 7.73
CA ASN A 233 16.83 9.25 8.31
C ASN A 233 15.41 9.19 8.89
N ILE A 234 15.18 10.06 9.85
CA ILE A 234 13.84 10.28 10.43
C ILE A 234 13.13 11.35 9.61
N LEU A 235 12.08 10.95 8.93
CA LEU A 235 11.19 11.85 8.21
C LEU A 235 10.11 12.39 9.15
N ARG A 236 9.66 13.62 8.91
CA ARG A 236 8.55 14.26 9.62
C ARG A 236 7.68 15.03 8.63
N ASN A 237 6.42 15.17 8.98
CA ASN A 237 5.51 16.03 8.22
C ASN A 237 4.55 16.74 9.20
N PRO A 238 4.99 17.84 9.81
CA PRO A 238 4.20 18.57 10.82
C PRO A 238 2.92 19.18 10.25
N ASP A 239 2.91 19.56 8.98
CA ASP A 239 1.70 20.11 8.33
C ASP A 239 0.64 19.03 8.15
N LEU A 240 1.05 17.84 7.72
CA LEU A 240 0.15 16.68 7.68
C LEU A 240 -0.34 16.30 9.07
N ALA A 241 0.53 16.35 10.08
CA ALA A 241 0.13 16.12 11.48
C ALA A 241 -0.96 17.10 11.92
N THR A 242 -0.80 18.38 11.59
CA THR A 242 -1.80 19.41 11.88
C THR A 242 -3.14 19.09 11.20
N ALA A 243 -3.13 18.69 9.93
CA ALA A 243 -4.32 18.30 9.21
C ALA A 243 -5.00 17.08 9.85
N LEU A 244 -4.23 16.05 10.24
CA LEU A 244 -4.74 14.87 10.92
C LEU A 244 -5.36 15.21 12.29
N ARG A 245 -4.74 16.13 13.06
CA ARG A 245 -5.30 16.61 14.34
C ARG A 245 -6.61 17.38 14.15
N LEU A 246 -6.74 18.16 13.08
CA LEU A 246 -8.01 18.82 12.75
C LEU A 246 -9.11 17.79 12.41
N ILE A 247 -8.79 16.76 11.62
CA ILE A 247 -9.72 15.68 11.31
C ILE A 247 -10.15 14.94 12.58
N GLN A 248 -9.23 14.66 13.51
CA GLN A 248 -9.56 14.07 14.81
C GLN A 248 -10.56 14.90 15.62
N LYS A 249 -10.38 16.22 15.60
CA LYS A 249 -11.19 17.15 16.40
C LYS A 249 -12.55 17.42 15.79
N ASP A 250 -12.58 17.72 14.50
CA ASP A 250 -13.75 18.32 13.83
C ASP A 250 -14.46 17.33 12.88
N GLY A 251 -13.83 16.16 12.64
CA GLY A 251 -14.30 15.19 11.68
C GLY A 251 -13.91 15.58 10.24
N ARG A 252 -14.74 15.17 9.28
CA ARG A 252 -14.55 15.49 7.86
C ARG A 252 -15.02 16.90 7.49
#